data_18c21b7ac5bb4422d1d3ae59c59567fb
#
_entry.id   18c21b7ac5bb4422d1d3ae59c59567fb
#
_cell.length_a   1.000
_cell.length_b   1.000
_cell.length_c   1.000
_cell.angle_alpha   90.00
_cell.angle_beta   90.00
_cell.angle_gamma   90.00
#
_symmetry.space_group_name_H-M   'P 1'
#
loop_
_entity.id
_entity.type
_entity.pdbx_description
1 polymer ?
#
loop_
_entity_poly.entity_id
_entity_poly.type
_entity_poly.pdbx_seq_one_letter_code
_entity_poly.pdbx_strand_id
1 'polypeptide(L)'
;MSETQNHNSYGKPVEMTVIGAGSYGTSLAISLARNGANIVLWGHDAEHMARLDADRANHEFLPGIAFPDTLIVETDLQKAVQASRDLLVVVPS
;
A
#
# COMPACT_ATOMS: atom_id res chain seq x y z
N MET A 1 -11.70 11.59 -21.99
CA MET A 1 -11.78 11.18 -21.08
C MET A 1 -10.77 10.54 -20.37
N SER A 2 -10.32 11.04 -19.52
CA SER A 2 -9.26 10.57 -18.73
C SER A 2 -9.62 9.54 -17.80
N GLU A 3 -10.86 9.33 -17.70
CA GLU A 3 -11.32 8.38 -16.76
C GLU A 3 -10.83 7.02 -17.01
N THR A 4 -10.27 6.77 -18.14
CA THR A 4 -9.81 5.44 -18.40
C THR A 4 -8.54 5.10 -17.70
N GLN A 5 -7.91 6.02 -17.00
CA GLN A 5 -6.64 5.76 -16.47
C GLN A 5 -6.59 4.98 -15.22
N ASN A 6 -7.60 4.98 -14.43
CA ASN A 6 -7.55 4.36 -13.14
C ASN A 6 -8.71 3.43 -12.94
N HIS A 7 -8.65 2.28 -13.58
CA HIS A 7 -9.70 1.29 -13.45
C HIS A 7 -9.41 0.36 -12.27
N ASN A 8 -9.29 0.93 -11.11
CA ASN A 8 -9.06 0.13 -9.92
C ASN A 8 -10.31 0.08 -9.06
N SER A 9 -10.30 -0.74 -8.05
CA SER A 9 -11.45 -0.95 -7.19
C SER A 9 -11.55 0.08 -6.07
N TYR A 10 -10.69 1.07 -6.05
CA TYR A 10 -10.65 2.02 -4.92
C TYR A 10 -11.41 3.31 -5.18
N GLY A 11 -11.84 3.52 -6.41
CA GLY A 11 -12.61 4.72 -6.74
C GLY A 11 -11.80 6.00 -6.78
N LYS A 12 -10.48 5.91 -6.81
CA LYS A 12 -9.59 7.07 -6.87
C LYS A 12 -8.28 6.66 -7.51
N PRO A 13 -7.56 7.60 -8.09
CA PRO A 13 -6.26 7.27 -8.69
C PRO A 13 -5.27 6.83 -7.62
N VAL A 14 -4.49 5.81 -7.94
CA VAL A 14 -3.42 5.33 -7.07
C VAL A 14 -2.10 5.65 -7.77
N GLU A 15 -1.27 6.42 -7.10
CA GLU A 15 -0.01 6.87 -7.69
C GLU A 15 1.05 5.79 -7.72
N MET A 16 1.06 4.92 -6.74
CA MET A 16 2.05 3.85 -6.69
C MET A 16 1.56 2.69 -5.87
N THR A 17 1.97 1.47 -6.26
CA THR A 17 1.76 0.28 -5.44
C THR A 17 3.11 -0.18 -4.92
N VAL A 18 3.21 -0.39 -3.60
CA VAL A 18 4.40 -0.90 -2.96
C VAL A 18 4.19 -2.37 -2.66
N ILE A 19 5.02 -3.22 -3.22
CA ILE A 19 4.95 -4.66 -3.02
C ILE A 19 6.02 -5.05 -2.01
N GLY A 20 5.63 -5.38 -0.82
CA GLY A 20 6.53 -5.76 0.26
C GLY A 20 6.22 -4.97 1.52
N ALA A 21 5.58 -5.60 2.50
CA ALA A 21 5.07 -4.93 3.69
C ALA A 21 5.95 -5.14 4.91
N GLY A 22 7.26 -5.26 4.71
CA GLY A 22 8.20 -5.27 5.82
C GLY A 22 8.45 -3.85 6.31
N SER A 23 9.48 -3.68 7.10
CA SER A 23 9.79 -2.39 7.71
C SER A 23 10.07 -1.32 6.66
N TYR A 24 10.92 -1.62 5.69
CA TYR A 24 11.31 -0.63 4.69
C TYR A 24 10.15 -0.30 3.75
N GLY A 25 9.45 -1.31 3.26
CA GLY A 25 8.33 -1.09 2.35
C GLY A 25 7.21 -0.31 3.00
N THR A 26 6.88 -0.64 4.25
CA THR A 26 5.86 0.08 5.00
C THR A 26 6.27 1.53 5.23
N SER A 27 7.53 1.77 5.62
CA SER A 27 8.03 3.10 5.87
C SER A 27 7.96 3.95 4.61
N LEU A 28 8.34 3.37 3.48
CA LEU A 28 8.30 4.05 2.20
C LEU A 28 6.87 4.39 1.80
N ALA A 29 5.96 3.44 1.96
CA ALA A 29 4.55 3.65 1.64
C ALA A 29 3.95 4.78 2.49
N ILE A 30 4.28 4.81 3.78
CA ILE A 30 3.80 5.86 4.67
C ILE A 30 4.34 7.21 4.24
N SER A 31 5.63 7.27 3.91
CA SER A 31 6.26 8.50 3.51
C SER A 31 5.62 9.09 2.26
N LEU A 32 5.38 8.24 1.26
CA LEU A 32 4.73 8.68 0.03
C LEU A 32 3.29 9.09 0.29
N ALA A 33 2.57 8.33 1.12
CA ALA A 33 1.18 8.64 1.42
C ALA A 33 1.03 9.95 2.20
N ARG A 34 1.99 10.27 3.05
CA ARG A 34 1.96 11.51 3.81
C ARG A 34 2.09 12.73 2.93
N ASN A 35 2.67 12.55 1.74
CA ASN A 35 2.77 13.65 0.79
C ASN A 35 1.50 13.82 -0.04
N GLY A 36 0.44 13.11 0.32
CA GLY A 36 -0.83 13.27 -0.36
C GLY A 36 -1.09 12.27 -1.48
N ALA A 37 -0.15 11.40 -1.76
CA ALA A 37 -0.32 10.40 -2.81
C ALA A 37 -1.14 9.23 -2.28
N ASN A 38 -2.01 8.68 -3.12
CA ASN A 38 -2.73 7.45 -2.77
C ASN A 38 -1.83 6.27 -3.08
N ILE A 39 -1.46 5.52 -2.06
CA ILE A 39 -0.48 4.44 -2.17
C ILE A 39 -1.12 3.13 -1.74
N VAL A 40 -0.95 2.09 -2.54
CA VAL A 40 -1.40 0.75 -2.19
C VAL A 40 -0.20 -0.02 -1.65
N LEU A 41 -0.38 -0.70 -0.52
CA LEU A 41 0.66 -1.52 0.10
C LEU A 41 0.19 -2.96 0.11
N TRP A 42 1.01 -3.85 -0.42
CA TRP A 42 0.72 -5.28 -0.42
C TRP A 42 1.91 -6.06 0.14
N GLY A 43 1.63 -7.12 0.88
CA GLY A 43 2.63 -8.07 1.34
C GLY A 43 2.12 -9.49 1.17
N HIS A 44 3.03 -10.45 1.19
CA HIS A 44 2.69 -11.84 0.88
C HIS A 44 1.99 -12.59 2.02
N ASP A 45 2.04 -12.08 3.23
CA ASP A 45 1.42 -12.74 4.38
C ASP A 45 0.01 -12.18 4.57
N ALA A 46 -1.01 -12.97 4.20
CA ALA A 46 -2.39 -12.50 4.24
C ALA A 46 -2.85 -12.13 5.65
N GLU A 47 -2.41 -12.89 6.65
CA GLU A 47 -2.79 -12.59 8.04
C GLU A 47 -2.17 -11.29 8.51
N HIS A 48 -0.90 -11.07 8.16
CA HIS A 48 -0.23 -9.84 8.49
C HIS A 48 -0.91 -8.66 7.82
N MET A 49 -1.26 -8.80 6.55
CA MET A 49 -1.93 -7.72 5.82
C MET A 49 -3.31 -7.40 6.40
N ALA A 50 -4.03 -8.41 6.86
CA ALA A 50 -5.32 -8.19 7.51
C ALA A 50 -5.15 -7.41 8.81
N ARG A 51 -4.08 -7.68 9.57
CA ARG A 51 -3.79 -6.93 10.79
C ARG A 51 -3.43 -5.48 10.46
N LEU A 52 -2.64 -5.26 9.41
CA LEU A 52 -2.29 -3.89 9.00
C LEU A 52 -3.54 -3.09 8.66
N ASP A 53 -4.47 -3.72 7.98
CA ASP A 53 -5.69 -3.04 7.57
C ASP A 53 -6.57 -2.73 8.78
N ALA A 54 -6.72 -3.68 9.69
CA ALA A 54 -7.55 -3.50 10.88
C ALA A 54 -6.95 -2.44 11.81
N ASP A 55 -5.65 -2.46 12.01
CA ASP A 55 -4.98 -1.58 12.95
C ASP A 55 -4.60 -0.25 12.36
N ARG A 56 -4.60 -0.14 11.05
CA ARG A 56 -4.09 1.02 10.31
C ARG A 56 -2.69 1.40 10.80
N ALA A 57 -1.86 0.37 11.01
CA ALA A 57 -0.48 0.49 11.45
C ALA A 57 0.21 -0.85 11.29
N ASN A 58 1.52 -0.85 11.26
CA ASN A 58 2.32 -2.07 11.18
C ASN A 58 3.10 -2.21 12.49
N HIS A 59 2.43 -2.75 13.51
CA HIS A 59 3.01 -2.82 14.84
C HIS A 59 4.23 -3.73 14.91
N GLU A 60 4.27 -4.72 14.04
CA GLU A 60 5.33 -5.69 14.05
C GLU A 60 6.65 -5.12 13.55
N PHE A 61 6.62 -4.35 12.48
CA PHE A 61 7.83 -3.84 11.84
C PHE A 61 8.03 -2.34 12.01
N LEU A 62 6.98 -1.60 12.37
CA LEU A 62 7.08 -0.15 12.48
C LEU A 62 6.16 0.36 13.57
N PRO A 63 6.45 -0.02 14.83
CA PRO A 63 5.54 0.30 15.94
C PRO A 63 5.39 1.80 16.17
N GLY A 64 4.22 2.18 16.59
CA GLY A 64 3.96 3.56 16.97
C GLY A 64 3.65 4.52 15.84
N ILE A 65 3.56 4.03 14.60
CA ILE A 65 3.31 4.90 13.46
C ILE A 65 1.98 4.51 12.80
N ALA A 66 1.04 5.44 12.80
CA ALA A 66 -0.26 5.21 12.18
C ALA A 66 -0.19 5.44 10.68
N PHE A 67 -1.01 4.71 9.93
CA PHE A 67 -1.08 4.87 8.48
C PHE A 67 -1.89 6.12 8.14
N PRO A 68 -1.42 6.93 7.20
CA PRO A 68 -2.26 8.04 6.70
C PRO A 68 -3.47 7.50 5.95
N ASP A 69 -4.51 8.31 5.83
CA ASP A 69 -5.73 7.91 5.13
C ASP A 69 -5.48 7.57 3.68
N THR A 70 -4.43 8.12 3.08
CA THR A 70 -4.08 7.87 1.69
C THR A 70 -3.36 6.54 1.48
N LEU A 71 -3.01 5.83 2.56
CA LEU A 71 -2.40 4.52 2.42
C LEU A 71 -3.49 3.45 2.43
N ILE A 72 -3.53 2.65 1.37
CA ILE A 72 -4.52 1.59 1.18
C ILE A 72 -3.82 0.26 1.37
N VAL A 73 -4.33 -0.56 2.27
CA VAL A 73 -3.80 -1.91 2.48
C VAL A 73 -4.58 -2.87 1.59
N GLU A 74 -3.88 -3.63 0.77
CA GLU A 74 -4.51 -4.58 -0.14
C GLU A 74 -4.00 -5.98 0.14
N THR A 75 -4.90 -6.93 0.24
CA THR A 75 -4.54 -8.33 0.50
C THR A 75 -4.47 -9.15 -0.78
N ASP A 76 -5.05 -8.68 -1.87
CA ASP A 76 -5.08 -9.39 -3.13
C ASP A 76 -3.98 -8.85 -4.04
N LEU A 77 -3.03 -9.69 -4.42
CA LEU A 77 -1.89 -9.26 -5.23
C LEU A 77 -2.34 -8.74 -6.59
N GLN A 78 -3.30 -9.38 -7.20
CA GLN A 78 -3.75 -8.95 -8.52
C GLN A 78 -4.36 -7.56 -8.47
N LYS A 79 -5.17 -7.27 -7.47
CA LYS A 79 -5.72 -5.93 -7.30
C LYS A 79 -4.64 -4.91 -7.02
N ALA A 80 -3.64 -5.29 -6.23
CA ALA A 80 -2.54 -4.40 -5.90
C ALA A 80 -1.73 -4.06 -7.16
N VAL A 81 -1.44 -5.05 -7.97
CA VAL A 81 -0.65 -4.84 -9.19
C VAL A 81 -1.43 -4.00 -10.19
N GLN A 82 -2.74 -4.19 -10.26
CA GLN A 82 -3.57 -3.44 -11.20
C GLN A 82 -3.92 -2.04 -10.72
N ALA A 83 -3.63 -1.72 -9.47
CA ALA A 83 -4.05 -0.46 -8.88
C ALA A 83 -3.31 0.74 -9.47
N SER A 84 -2.07 0.56 -9.90
CA SER A 84 -1.26 1.65 -10.40
C SER A 84 -0.35 1.17 -11.51
N ARG A 85 0.10 2.10 -12.34
CA ARG A 85 1.12 1.78 -13.34
C ARG A 85 2.48 1.67 -12.72
N ASP A 86 2.70 2.35 -11.61
CA ASP A 86 4.01 2.39 -10.97
C ASP A 86 4.04 1.41 -9.82
N LEU A 87 4.93 0.44 -9.92
CA LEU A 87 5.11 -0.57 -8.90
C LEU A 87 6.51 -0.45 -8.31
N LEU A 88 6.58 -0.51 -6.99
CA LEU A 88 7.86 -0.55 -6.30
C LEU A 88 7.93 -1.87 -5.55
N VAL A 89 8.82 -2.74 -5.96
CA VAL A 89 8.98 -4.04 -5.31
C VAL A 89 10.12 -3.93 -4.30
N VAL A 90 9.78 -4.15 -3.04
CA VAL A 90 10.74 -4.06 -1.95
C VAL A 90 10.93 -5.45 -1.39
N VAL A 91 12.14 -5.97 -1.50
CA VAL A 91 12.42 -7.31 -1.00
C VAL A 91 13.26 -7.22 0.26
N PRO A 92 13.06 -8.15 1.21
CA PRO A 92 13.88 -8.15 2.42
C PRO A 92 15.31 -8.48 2.05
N SER A 93 16.21 -7.85 2.71
CA SER A 93 17.64 -8.09 2.49
C SER A 93 18.18 -9.20 3.37
#